data_83a98c4ad5ea00053aa459e52e7e1675
#
_entry.id   83a98c4ad5ea00053aa459e52e7e1675
#
_cell.length_a   1.000
_cell.length_b   1.000
_cell.length_c   1.000
_cell.angle_alpha   90.00
_cell.angle_beta   90.00
_cell.angle_gamma   90.00
#
_symmetry.space_group_name_H-M   'P 1'
#
loop_
_entity.id
_entity.type
_entity.pdbx_description
1 polymer ?
#
loop_
_entity_poly.entity_id
_entity_poly.type
_entity_poly.pdbx_seq_one_letter_code
_entity_poly.pdbx_strand_id
1 'polypeptide(L)'
;ITYVKQAWLDAVGMKAEDVTDWDSYYAMLKAFTEQDPDGNGKNDTYGVAAAGFIGSEAPYTNYLPQFWQNAYPNFTYDENGVWYDGFNTQETKDALLRLQQAYADGVIDPESLTMGTKDVREKWWSSDQSGSFGAFTYWSGYWNDNLINNMNKNGVDSGLARLAPLAEMDGYLNRESPVYCIIDDGDGDDSREQAIFDAVFETMFDGGTVQTLWVYGAEGYHWSTKAETIVTGEGTDNAKTYEYKDGEFHLRLNPSDPSALWKKNAIDPSSMICSLENGFESATDLTKECNEFFSEHSVDAPHSASCDAITNYGGTITDAKNAVIAEVVVKGGNVDAAMDNYVKTTQDMVDEILSELNAQ
;
A
#
# COMPACT_ATOMS: atom_id res chain seq x y z
N ILE A 1 1.15 -6.63 2.81
CA ILE A 1 2.16 -7.69 2.92
C ILE A 1 3.48 -7.26 2.28
N THR A 2 4.57 -7.94 2.62
CA THR A 2 5.87 -7.70 2.01
C THR A 2 6.13 -8.69 0.89
N TYR A 3 6.31 -8.15 -0.30
CA TYR A 3 6.74 -8.89 -1.49
C TYR A 3 8.25 -8.84 -1.62
N VAL A 4 8.84 -9.92 -2.15
CA VAL A 4 10.26 -10.00 -2.45
C VAL A 4 10.43 -10.51 -3.89
N LYS A 5 11.35 -9.95 -4.63
CA LYS A 5 11.69 -10.42 -5.98
C LYS A 5 12.31 -11.81 -5.90
N GLN A 6 11.61 -12.83 -6.45
CA GLN A 6 12.08 -14.20 -6.42
C GLN A 6 13.45 -14.37 -7.10
N ALA A 7 13.64 -13.71 -8.25
CA ALA A 7 14.90 -13.76 -8.96
C ALA A 7 16.10 -13.24 -8.13
N TRP A 8 15.86 -12.27 -7.25
CA TRP A 8 16.90 -11.74 -6.37
C TRP A 8 17.19 -12.68 -5.20
N LEU A 9 16.15 -13.34 -4.64
CA LEU A 9 16.36 -14.41 -3.65
C LEU A 9 17.21 -15.55 -4.24
N ASP A 10 16.87 -15.98 -5.45
CA ASP A 10 17.60 -17.05 -6.15
C ASP A 10 19.06 -16.64 -6.42
N ALA A 11 19.29 -15.40 -6.85
CA ALA A 11 20.63 -14.86 -7.14
C ALA A 11 21.54 -14.85 -5.90
N VAL A 12 20.99 -14.55 -4.71
CA VAL A 12 21.75 -14.54 -3.45
C VAL A 12 21.68 -15.88 -2.68
N GLY A 13 21.01 -16.89 -3.26
CA GLY A 13 20.92 -18.25 -2.68
C GLY A 13 20.08 -18.34 -1.41
N MET A 14 19.08 -17.45 -1.26
CA MET A 14 18.16 -17.41 -0.12
C MET A 14 16.75 -17.84 -0.52
N LYS A 15 15.93 -18.21 0.45
CA LYS A 15 14.51 -18.53 0.26
C LYS A 15 13.65 -17.69 1.20
N ALA A 16 12.46 -17.31 0.74
CA ALA A 16 11.53 -16.54 1.55
C ALA A 16 11.13 -17.24 2.86
N GLU A 17 11.00 -18.58 2.82
CA GLU A 17 10.66 -19.41 3.98
C GLU A 17 11.73 -19.45 5.08
N ASP A 18 12.98 -19.09 4.75
CA ASP A 18 14.08 -19.01 5.71
C ASP A 18 14.18 -17.63 6.39
N VAL A 19 13.39 -16.66 5.94
CA VAL A 19 13.34 -15.30 6.49
C VAL A 19 12.24 -15.24 7.54
N THR A 20 12.59 -15.56 8.79
CA THR A 20 11.64 -15.79 9.87
C THR A 20 11.76 -14.83 11.06
N ASP A 21 12.86 -14.09 11.13
CA ASP A 21 13.18 -13.16 12.22
C ASP A 21 13.95 -11.94 11.68
N TRP A 22 14.19 -10.97 12.55
CA TRP A 22 14.91 -9.74 12.20
C TRP A 22 16.29 -10.02 11.60
N ASP A 23 17.05 -10.95 12.18
CA ASP A 23 18.42 -11.20 11.73
C ASP A 23 18.45 -11.79 10.30
N SER A 24 17.58 -12.74 10.00
CA SER A 24 17.46 -13.34 8.68
C SER A 24 16.91 -12.35 7.65
N TYR A 25 15.93 -11.52 8.04
CA TYR A 25 15.42 -10.45 7.19
C TYR A 25 16.52 -9.41 6.86
N TYR A 26 17.23 -8.96 7.86
CA TYR A 26 18.30 -7.98 7.66
C TYR A 26 19.45 -8.54 6.82
N ALA A 27 19.82 -9.82 7.02
CA ALA A 27 20.79 -10.51 6.17
C ALA A 27 20.34 -10.57 4.71
N MET A 28 19.05 -10.83 4.44
CA MET A 28 18.47 -10.80 3.09
C MET A 28 18.62 -9.40 2.47
N LEU A 29 18.23 -8.35 3.20
CA LEU A 29 18.34 -6.97 2.70
C LEU A 29 19.80 -6.59 2.38
N LYS A 30 20.74 -6.98 3.24
CA LYS A 30 22.18 -6.77 2.99
C LYS A 30 22.67 -7.54 1.75
N ALA A 31 22.23 -8.77 1.58
CA ALA A 31 22.56 -9.55 0.39
C ALA A 31 22.06 -8.86 -0.89
N PHE A 32 20.86 -8.31 -0.90
CA PHE A 32 20.34 -7.54 -2.03
C PHE A 32 21.12 -6.25 -2.31
N THR A 33 21.73 -5.65 -1.30
CA THR A 33 22.54 -4.44 -1.46
C THR A 33 23.98 -4.74 -1.90
N GLU A 34 24.56 -5.86 -1.44
CA GLU A 34 26.00 -6.12 -1.53
C GLU A 34 26.39 -7.18 -2.59
N GLN A 35 25.44 -8.01 -3.08
CA GLN A 35 25.74 -9.19 -3.90
C GLN A 35 25.23 -9.11 -5.35
N ASP A 36 24.98 -7.90 -5.86
CA ASP A 36 24.60 -7.69 -7.27
C ASP A 36 23.44 -8.62 -7.73
N PRO A 37 22.26 -8.57 -7.10
CA PRO A 37 21.17 -9.51 -7.37
C PRO A 37 20.52 -9.30 -8.74
N ASP A 38 20.71 -8.17 -9.40
CA ASP A 38 20.24 -7.89 -10.75
C ASP A 38 21.25 -8.31 -11.83
N GLY A 39 22.48 -8.72 -11.43
CA GLY A 39 23.50 -9.28 -12.30
C GLY A 39 24.14 -8.28 -13.26
N ASN A 40 24.10 -6.98 -12.95
CA ASN A 40 24.65 -5.94 -13.82
C ASN A 40 26.16 -5.68 -13.60
N GLY A 41 26.77 -6.35 -12.63
CA GLY A 41 28.19 -6.24 -12.27
C GLY A 41 28.51 -5.07 -11.36
N LYS A 42 27.51 -4.47 -10.69
CA LYS A 42 27.66 -3.35 -9.78
C LYS A 42 26.86 -3.59 -8.50
N ASN A 43 27.29 -2.95 -7.43
CA ASN A 43 26.51 -2.89 -6.19
C ASN A 43 25.72 -1.57 -6.17
N ASP A 44 24.66 -1.48 -6.96
CA ASP A 44 23.84 -0.28 -7.13
C ASP A 44 22.36 -0.53 -6.86
N THR A 45 22.06 -1.62 -6.15
CA THR A 45 20.72 -2.01 -5.71
C THR A 45 20.55 -1.84 -4.20
N TYR A 46 19.30 -1.80 -3.73
CA TYR A 46 18.95 -1.65 -2.33
C TYR A 46 18.19 -2.86 -1.81
N GLY A 47 18.25 -3.10 -0.51
CA GLY A 47 17.46 -4.12 0.15
C GLY A 47 15.97 -3.78 0.08
N VAL A 48 15.62 -2.55 0.46
CA VAL A 48 14.24 -2.11 0.62
C VAL A 48 14.07 -0.63 0.31
N ALA A 49 12.87 -0.23 -0.11
CA ALA A 49 12.45 1.16 -0.22
C ALA A 49 11.01 1.36 0.27
N ALA A 50 10.67 2.60 0.60
CA ALA A 50 9.35 3.00 1.07
C ALA A 50 9.01 4.43 0.63
N ALA A 51 7.77 4.84 0.79
CA ALA A 51 7.31 6.22 0.61
C ALA A 51 7.33 6.97 1.95
N GLY A 52 8.50 7.38 2.37
CA GLY A 52 8.75 7.91 3.71
C GLY A 52 8.91 6.80 4.77
N PHE A 53 9.41 7.15 5.95
CA PHE A 53 9.65 6.17 7.00
C PHE A 53 8.48 6.02 7.97
N ILE A 54 7.67 7.06 8.14
CA ILE A 54 6.42 7.01 8.90
C ILE A 54 5.22 6.83 7.95
N GLY A 55 5.41 7.14 6.65
CA GLY A 55 4.39 7.02 5.60
C GLY A 55 3.34 8.13 5.64
N SER A 56 2.95 8.62 4.48
CA SER A 56 1.82 9.55 4.32
C SER A 56 0.47 8.85 4.26
N GLU A 57 0.48 7.53 4.05
CA GLU A 57 -0.71 6.68 3.91
C GLU A 57 -0.93 5.79 5.13
N ALA A 58 -0.48 6.21 6.30
CA ALA A 58 -0.44 5.41 7.52
C ALA A 58 0.52 4.20 7.46
N PRO A 59 0.80 3.54 8.59
CA PRO A 59 1.78 2.45 8.67
C PRO A 59 1.32 1.13 8.02
N TYR A 60 0.45 1.18 7.01
CA TYR A 60 -0.18 0.02 6.41
C TYR A 60 0.38 -0.36 5.06
N THR A 61 0.78 0.63 4.27
CA THR A 61 1.27 0.42 2.91
C THR A 61 2.50 1.24 2.66
N ASN A 62 3.32 0.80 1.74
CA ASN A 62 4.55 1.50 1.38
C ASN A 62 5.46 1.79 2.56
N TYR A 63 5.45 0.90 3.52
CA TYR A 63 5.98 1.08 4.84
C TYR A 63 7.04 0.02 5.11
N LEU A 64 7.72 0.12 6.20
CA LEU A 64 8.79 -0.80 6.60
C LEU A 64 8.36 -1.60 7.85
N PRO A 65 7.32 -2.47 7.74
CA PRO A 65 6.73 -3.11 8.92
C PRO A 65 7.73 -3.96 9.70
N GLN A 66 8.69 -4.60 9.05
CA GLN A 66 9.71 -5.38 9.71
C GLN A 66 10.65 -4.53 10.57
N PHE A 67 10.84 -3.24 10.22
CA PHE A 67 11.62 -2.31 11.03
C PHE A 67 10.84 -1.79 12.22
N TRP A 68 9.55 -1.54 12.03
CA TRP A 68 8.65 -1.07 13.08
C TRP A 68 8.19 -2.20 13.99
N GLN A 69 8.07 -3.42 13.46
CA GLN A 69 7.54 -4.59 14.19
C GLN A 69 6.18 -4.26 14.83
N ASN A 70 6.06 -4.34 16.15
CA ASN A 70 4.84 -4.00 16.88
C ASN A 70 4.76 -2.53 17.31
N ALA A 71 5.77 -1.70 16.97
CA ALA A 71 5.67 -0.26 17.22
C ALA A 71 4.64 0.39 16.29
N TYR A 72 3.74 1.18 16.87
CA TYR A 72 2.72 1.92 16.15
C TYR A 72 2.92 3.42 16.34
N PRO A 73 3.51 4.14 15.36
CA PRO A 73 3.98 5.52 15.55
C PRO A 73 2.87 6.59 15.49
N ASN A 74 1.63 6.22 15.83
CA ASN A 74 0.48 7.11 15.88
C ASN A 74 -0.19 7.03 17.25
N PHE A 75 -1.19 7.89 17.49
CA PHE A 75 -2.05 7.75 18.66
C PHE A 75 -2.76 6.40 18.61
N THR A 76 -2.72 5.69 19.71
CA THR A 76 -3.30 4.36 19.88
C THR A 76 -3.75 4.16 21.32
N TYR A 77 -4.33 3.01 21.64
CA TYR A 77 -4.87 2.71 22.95
C TYR A 77 -4.34 1.38 23.49
N ASP A 78 -4.32 1.26 24.81
CA ASP A 78 -3.95 0.04 25.50
C ASP A 78 -5.12 -0.96 25.60
N GLU A 79 -4.90 -2.09 26.25
CA GLU A 79 -5.90 -3.14 26.48
C GLU A 79 -7.14 -2.66 27.29
N ASN A 80 -7.02 -1.53 27.98
CA ASN A 80 -8.12 -0.91 28.74
C ASN A 80 -8.84 0.18 27.94
N GLY A 81 -8.44 0.42 26.69
CA GLY A 81 -8.98 1.48 25.83
C GLY A 81 -8.43 2.87 26.15
N VAL A 82 -7.35 2.99 26.92
CA VAL A 82 -6.74 4.28 27.24
C VAL A 82 -5.78 4.71 26.15
N TRP A 83 -6.07 5.85 25.52
CA TRP A 83 -5.26 6.41 24.44
C TRP A 83 -3.94 6.97 24.95
N TYR A 84 -2.89 6.74 24.17
CA TYR A 84 -1.55 7.26 24.40
C TYR A 84 -0.85 7.60 23.06
N ASP A 85 0.26 8.32 23.15
CA ASP A 85 1.12 8.62 21.99
C ASP A 85 2.04 7.42 21.70
N GLY A 86 1.68 6.61 20.71
CA GLY A 86 2.47 5.45 20.30
C GLY A 86 3.84 5.82 19.70
N PHE A 87 4.05 7.07 19.28
CA PHE A 87 5.37 7.50 18.84
C PHE A 87 6.36 7.64 20.02
N ASN A 88 5.89 8.01 21.21
CA ASN A 88 6.71 8.15 22.40
C ASN A 88 6.78 6.86 23.24
N THR A 89 7.25 5.78 22.63
CA THR A 89 7.40 4.46 23.26
C THR A 89 8.81 3.90 23.09
N GLN A 90 9.16 2.86 23.87
CA GLN A 90 10.44 2.17 23.71
C GLN A 90 10.51 1.42 22.40
N GLU A 91 9.40 0.81 21.98
CA GLU A 91 9.27 0.08 20.70
C GLU A 91 9.56 0.99 19.52
N THR A 92 9.11 2.23 19.57
CA THR A 92 9.42 3.25 18.55
C THR A 92 10.90 3.63 18.56
N LYS A 93 11.52 3.78 19.72
CA LYS A 93 12.98 4.02 19.79
C LYS A 93 13.77 2.87 19.18
N ASP A 94 13.39 1.63 19.46
CA ASP A 94 14.02 0.44 18.90
C ASP A 94 13.84 0.36 17.37
N ALA A 95 12.66 0.72 16.86
CA ALA A 95 12.40 0.83 15.43
C ALA A 95 13.29 1.91 14.78
N LEU A 96 13.41 3.07 15.40
CA LEU A 96 14.29 4.15 14.92
C LEU A 96 15.76 3.74 14.88
N LEU A 97 16.23 2.94 15.83
CA LEU A 97 17.61 2.42 15.82
C LEU A 97 17.80 1.38 14.70
N ARG A 98 16.82 0.51 14.44
CA ARG A 98 16.87 -0.40 13.28
C ARG A 98 16.93 0.37 11.96
N LEU A 99 16.10 1.41 11.80
CA LEU A 99 16.12 2.29 10.63
C LEU A 99 17.44 3.03 10.48
N GLN A 100 18.00 3.57 11.59
CA GLN A 100 19.29 4.26 11.61
C GLN A 100 20.42 3.34 11.12
N GLN A 101 20.47 2.11 11.63
CA GLN A 101 21.48 1.14 11.22
C GLN A 101 21.35 0.81 9.73
N ALA A 102 20.14 0.50 9.27
CA ALA A 102 19.91 0.12 7.86
C ALA A 102 20.16 1.28 6.89
N TYR A 103 19.85 2.50 7.29
CA TYR A 103 20.17 3.68 6.49
C TYR A 103 21.67 3.92 6.41
N ALA A 104 22.39 3.79 7.54
CA ALA A 104 23.85 3.93 7.59
C ALA A 104 24.57 2.82 6.79
N ASP A 105 24.04 1.61 6.78
CA ASP A 105 24.57 0.48 5.99
C ASP A 105 24.21 0.57 4.50
N GLY A 106 23.41 1.57 4.09
CA GLY A 106 22.96 1.72 2.68
C GLY A 106 21.96 0.66 2.22
N VAL A 107 21.30 -0.03 3.15
CA VAL A 107 20.33 -1.09 2.87
C VAL A 107 18.99 -0.50 2.44
N ILE A 108 18.63 0.66 2.97
CA ILE A 108 17.42 1.41 2.60
C ILE A 108 17.77 2.38 1.48
N ASP A 109 16.97 2.38 0.43
CA ASP A 109 17.06 3.40 -0.62
C ASP A 109 16.91 4.82 -0.03
N PRO A 110 17.94 5.68 -0.13
CA PRO A 110 17.89 7.02 0.46
C PRO A 110 16.80 7.92 -0.14
N GLU A 111 16.33 7.65 -1.35
CA GLU A 111 15.22 8.37 -1.96
C GLU A 111 13.89 8.08 -1.24
N SER A 112 13.81 7.04 -0.42
CA SER A 112 12.63 6.74 0.42
C SER A 112 12.18 7.92 1.28
N LEU A 113 13.07 8.86 1.61
CA LEU A 113 12.74 10.07 2.35
C LEU A 113 11.83 11.03 1.59
N THR A 114 11.87 11.01 0.27
CA THR A 114 11.21 12.00 -0.62
C THR A 114 10.32 11.37 -1.67
N MET A 115 10.41 10.06 -1.89
CA MET A 115 9.54 9.35 -2.83
C MET A 115 8.10 9.34 -2.35
N GLY A 116 7.17 9.57 -3.29
CA GLY A 116 5.77 9.22 -3.10
C GLY A 116 5.49 7.76 -3.48
N THR A 117 4.31 7.27 -3.12
CA THR A 117 3.83 5.90 -3.42
C THR A 117 3.99 5.51 -4.89
N LYS A 118 3.74 6.45 -5.80
CA LYS A 118 3.87 6.21 -7.24
C LYS A 118 5.34 5.97 -7.62
N ASP A 119 6.25 6.77 -7.10
CA ASP A 119 7.68 6.73 -7.45
C ASP A 119 8.30 5.40 -6.99
N VAL A 120 7.97 4.95 -5.78
CA VAL A 120 8.40 3.65 -5.24
C VAL A 120 7.95 2.51 -6.15
N ARG A 121 6.69 2.50 -6.57
CA ARG A 121 6.17 1.48 -7.49
C ARG A 121 6.87 1.51 -8.85
N GLU A 122 7.06 2.71 -9.44
CA GLU A 122 7.74 2.86 -10.72
C GLU A 122 9.18 2.36 -10.65
N LYS A 123 9.86 2.59 -9.54
CA LYS A 123 11.22 2.09 -9.28
C LYS A 123 11.24 0.57 -9.13
N TRP A 124 10.22 -0.03 -8.45
CA TRP A 124 10.10 -1.46 -8.27
C TRP A 124 10.05 -2.24 -9.59
N TRP A 125 9.24 -1.78 -10.54
CA TRP A 125 9.04 -2.45 -11.82
C TRP A 125 9.77 -1.79 -13.00
N SER A 126 10.74 -0.92 -12.75
CA SER A 126 11.57 -0.33 -13.80
C SER A 126 12.30 -1.41 -14.59
N SER A 127 12.38 -1.27 -15.92
CA SER A 127 13.21 -2.16 -16.76
C SER A 127 14.69 -2.05 -16.44
N ASP A 128 15.13 -0.86 -16.01
CA ASP A 128 16.45 -0.65 -15.42
C ASP A 128 16.37 -0.94 -13.93
N GLN A 129 16.98 -2.03 -13.49
CA GLN A 129 17.01 -2.44 -12.09
C GLN A 129 18.12 -1.74 -11.29
N SER A 130 18.99 -0.97 -11.93
CA SER A 130 19.96 -0.10 -11.26
C SER A 130 19.23 0.88 -10.33
N GLY A 131 19.63 0.92 -9.06
CA GLY A 131 18.94 1.69 -8.03
C GLY A 131 17.58 1.13 -7.59
N SER A 132 17.15 -0.05 -8.09
CA SER A 132 15.94 -0.71 -7.62
C SER A 132 16.17 -1.41 -6.26
N PHE A 133 15.16 -2.08 -5.75
CA PHE A 133 15.20 -2.71 -4.43
C PHE A 133 14.49 -4.07 -4.44
N GLY A 134 14.85 -4.95 -3.49
CA GLY A 134 14.44 -6.35 -3.48
C GLY A 134 13.19 -6.66 -2.68
N ALA A 135 12.88 -5.87 -1.64
CA ALA A 135 11.72 -6.08 -0.77
C ALA A 135 10.80 -4.85 -0.77
N PHE A 136 9.49 -5.08 -0.88
CA PHE A 136 8.48 -4.02 -0.98
C PHE A 136 7.21 -4.38 -0.21
N THR A 137 6.81 -3.55 0.74
CA THR A 137 5.53 -3.71 1.43
C THR A 137 4.44 -2.92 0.71
N TYR A 138 3.39 -3.63 0.29
CA TYR A 138 2.27 -3.02 -0.40
C TYR A 138 0.96 -3.77 -0.11
N TRP A 139 -0.14 -3.27 -0.69
CA TRP A 139 -1.45 -3.90 -0.57
C TRP A 139 -1.43 -5.37 -1.01
N SER A 140 -2.21 -6.20 -0.34
CA SER A 140 -2.47 -7.59 -0.70
C SER A 140 -3.47 -7.73 -1.86
N GLY A 141 -3.93 -8.94 -2.12
CA GLY A 141 -5.00 -9.23 -3.07
C GLY A 141 -4.64 -8.84 -4.50
N TYR A 142 -5.53 -8.07 -5.14
CA TYR A 142 -5.37 -7.62 -6.53
C TYR A 142 -4.04 -6.91 -6.82
N TRP A 143 -3.43 -6.28 -5.83
CA TRP A 143 -2.14 -5.62 -6.04
C TRP A 143 -1.00 -6.61 -6.32
N ASN A 144 -1.12 -7.87 -5.88
CA ASN A 144 -0.17 -8.91 -6.29
C ASN A 144 -0.15 -9.08 -7.82
N ASP A 145 -1.33 -9.20 -8.43
CA ASP A 145 -1.45 -9.27 -9.90
C ASP A 145 -0.98 -8.00 -10.58
N ASN A 146 -1.30 -6.84 -10.01
CA ASN A 146 -0.92 -5.56 -10.58
C ASN A 146 0.60 -5.36 -10.59
N LEU A 147 1.28 -5.74 -9.52
CA LEU A 147 2.76 -5.72 -9.46
C LEU A 147 3.36 -6.63 -10.54
N ILE A 148 2.91 -7.89 -10.62
CA ILE A 148 3.36 -8.87 -11.62
C ILE A 148 3.11 -8.35 -13.04
N ASN A 149 1.92 -7.83 -13.32
CA ASN A 149 1.57 -7.33 -14.65
C ASN A 149 2.44 -6.14 -15.08
N ASN A 150 2.76 -5.23 -14.17
CA ASN A 150 3.63 -4.10 -14.50
C ASN A 150 5.09 -4.52 -14.65
N MET A 151 5.59 -5.46 -13.86
CA MET A 151 6.91 -6.06 -14.05
C MET A 151 7.02 -6.71 -15.44
N ASN A 152 6.04 -7.56 -15.80
CA ASN A 152 5.97 -8.19 -17.12
C ASN A 152 5.97 -7.18 -18.28
N LYS A 153 5.17 -6.10 -18.18
CA LYS A 153 5.12 -5.03 -19.20
C LYS A 153 6.48 -4.37 -19.43
N ASN A 154 7.28 -4.28 -18.38
CA ASN A 154 8.60 -3.65 -18.42
C ASN A 154 9.73 -4.66 -18.69
N GLY A 155 9.41 -5.94 -18.90
CA GLY A 155 10.39 -6.99 -19.15
C GLY A 155 11.23 -7.37 -17.94
N VAL A 156 10.74 -7.09 -16.72
CA VAL A 156 11.35 -7.49 -15.46
C VAL A 156 10.82 -8.86 -15.07
N ASP A 157 11.69 -9.72 -14.50
CA ASP A 157 11.23 -10.99 -13.93
C ASP A 157 10.17 -10.71 -12.87
N SER A 158 9.00 -11.31 -13.05
CA SER A 158 7.81 -11.01 -12.26
C SER A 158 7.53 -12.05 -11.17
N GLY A 159 8.45 -12.97 -10.92
CA GLY A 159 8.37 -13.89 -9.80
C GLY A 159 8.40 -13.13 -8.47
N LEU A 160 7.35 -13.27 -7.67
CA LEU A 160 7.23 -12.65 -6.35
C LEU A 160 7.05 -13.72 -5.28
N ALA A 161 7.90 -13.66 -4.26
CA ALA A 161 7.67 -14.34 -2.99
C ALA A 161 6.93 -13.40 -2.03
N ARG A 162 6.20 -13.96 -1.07
CA ARG A 162 5.55 -13.25 0.02
C ARG A 162 6.23 -13.63 1.32
N LEU A 163 6.61 -12.66 2.14
CA LEU A 163 7.18 -12.94 3.45
C LEU A 163 6.07 -13.09 4.49
N ALA A 164 6.15 -14.12 5.31
CA ALA A 164 5.39 -14.18 6.55
C ALA A 164 5.88 -13.08 7.53
N PRO A 165 5.07 -12.66 8.50
CA PRO A 165 5.55 -11.79 9.57
C PRO A 165 6.76 -12.40 10.27
N LEU A 166 7.70 -11.55 10.65
CA LEU A 166 8.86 -11.99 11.44
C LEU A 166 8.42 -12.43 12.84
N ALA A 167 9.23 -13.22 13.52
CA ALA A 167 8.94 -13.71 14.87
C ALA A 167 8.69 -12.57 15.90
N GLU A 168 9.21 -11.37 15.61
CA GLU A 168 9.04 -10.17 16.43
C GLU A 168 7.79 -9.36 16.09
N MET A 169 6.95 -9.84 15.16
CA MET A 169 5.73 -9.17 14.68
C MET A 169 4.51 -10.00 15.03
N ASP A 170 3.46 -9.36 15.53
CA ASP A 170 2.16 -10.02 15.72
C ASP A 170 1.47 -10.32 14.40
N GLY A 171 1.74 -9.53 13.35
CA GLY A 171 1.19 -9.69 12.02
C GLY A 171 1.34 -8.45 11.16
N TYR A 172 0.87 -8.53 9.93
CA TYR A 172 0.64 -7.37 9.09
C TYR A 172 -0.63 -6.65 9.53
N LEU A 173 -0.59 -5.32 9.60
CA LEU A 173 -1.75 -4.55 10.03
C LEU A 173 -2.85 -4.57 8.96
N ASN A 174 -4.02 -5.07 9.35
CA ASN A 174 -5.24 -4.99 8.58
C ASN A 174 -5.98 -3.71 8.98
N ARG A 175 -5.89 -2.68 8.14
CA ARG A 175 -6.55 -1.41 8.43
C ARG A 175 -8.07 -1.51 8.32
N GLU A 176 -8.76 -0.59 8.98
CA GLU A 176 -10.18 -0.39 8.79
C GLU A 176 -10.52 -0.19 7.30
N SER A 177 -11.52 -0.89 6.82
CA SER A 177 -11.97 -0.77 5.45
C SER A 177 -12.51 0.64 5.18
N PRO A 178 -12.27 1.22 4.00
CA PRO A 178 -12.99 2.40 3.57
C PRO A 178 -14.49 2.13 3.56
N VAL A 179 -15.28 3.09 3.97
CA VAL A 179 -16.75 2.99 4.02
C VAL A 179 -17.38 4.17 3.30
N TYR A 180 -18.57 3.93 2.77
CA TYR A 180 -19.47 5.01 2.36
C TYR A 180 -20.41 5.30 3.52
N CYS A 181 -20.69 6.57 3.77
CA CYS A 181 -21.65 6.99 4.77
C CYS A 181 -22.76 7.81 4.11
N ILE A 182 -24.00 7.61 4.57
CA ILE A 182 -25.10 8.53 4.33
C ILE A 182 -25.15 9.47 5.53
N ILE A 183 -25.13 10.76 5.26
CA ILE A 183 -25.18 11.76 6.33
C ILE A 183 -26.62 12.00 6.69
N ASP A 184 -26.97 11.76 7.94
CA ASP A 184 -28.24 12.15 8.54
C ASP A 184 -28.32 13.68 8.57
N ASP A 185 -29.38 14.27 8.00
CA ASP A 185 -29.58 15.72 7.99
C ASP A 185 -30.21 16.26 9.30
N GLY A 186 -30.57 15.34 10.20
CA GLY A 186 -31.02 15.67 11.55
C GLY A 186 -32.47 16.18 11.62
N ASP A 187 -33.27 15.97 10.57
CA ASP A 187 -34.68 16.40 10.55
C ASP A 187 -35.63 15.41 11.26
N GLY A 188 -35.13 14.22 11.58
CA GLY A 188 -35.89 13.14 12.25
C GLY A 188 -36.78 12.33 11.31
N ASP A 189 -36.60 12.47 9.98
CA ASP A 189 -37.30 11.69 8.95
C ASP A 189 -36.28 10.95 8.06
N ASP A 190 -36.06 9.65 8.28
CA ASP A 190 -35.09 8.81 7.55
C ASP A 190 -35.48 8.50 6.10
N SER A 191 -36.57 9.08 5.58
CA SER A 191 -37.06 8.77 4.23
C SER A 191 -36.09 9.14 3.11
N ARG A 192 -35.33 10.24 3.26
CA ARG A 192 -34.30 10.66 2.35
C ARG A 192 -33.08 9.72 2.37
N GLU A 193 -32.63 9.36 3.56
CA GLU A 193 -31.51 8.45 3.76
C GLU A 193 -31.82 7.06 3.20
N GLN A 194 -33.03 6.55 3.42
CA GLN A 194 -33.49 5.31 2.85
C GLN A 194 -33.57 5.37 1.32
N ALA A 195 -34.06 6.46 0.76
CA ALA A 195 -34.09 6.63 -0.70
C ALA A 195 -32.69 6.70 -1.32
N ILE A 196 -31.71 7.30 -0.64
CA ILE A 196 -30.30 7.30 -1.05
C ILE A 196 -29.73 5.87 -0.98
N PHE A 197 -30.00 5.15 0.10
CA PHE A 197 -29.55 3.76 0.23
C PHE A 197 -30.09 2.90 -0.92
N ASP A 198 -31.40 2.88 -1.13
CA ASP A 198 -32.05 2.05 -2.14
C ASP A 198 -31.61 2.41 -3.58
N ALA A 199 -31.47 3.70 -3.87
CA ALA A 199 -31.17 4.17 -5.23
C ALA A 199 -29.67 4.14 -5.58
N VAL A 200 -28.77 4.26 -4.61
CA VAL A 200 -27.33 4.39 -4.85
C VAL A 200 -26.58 3.20 -4.27
N PHE A 201 -26.65 2.99 -2.96
CA PHE A 201 -25.80 1.99 -2.29
C PHE A 201 -26.17 0.57 -2.67
N GLU A 202 -27.46 0.22 -2.60
CA GLU A 202 -27.91 -1.12 -2.95
C GLU A 202 -27.56 -1.47 -4.40
N THR A 203 -27.67 -0.50 -5.30
CA THR A 203 -27.39 -0.72 -6.74
C THR A 203 -25.89 -0.70 -7.08
N MET A 204 -25.05 -0.02 -6.30
CA MET A 204 -23.59 -0.03 -6.52
C MET A 204 -22.94 -1.41 -6.28
N PHE A 205 -23.59 -2.25 -5.48
CA PHE A 205 -23.07 -3.56 -5.06
C PHE A 205 -24.02 -4.71 -5.40
N ASP A 206 -24.96 -4.51 -6.34
CA ASP A 206 -25.97 -5.52 -6.71
C ASP A 206 -25.41 -6.70 -7.52
N GLY A 207 -24.16 -6.62 -8.00
CA GLY A 207 -23.58 -7.59 -8.94
C GLY A 207 -24.26 -7.61 -10.31
N GLY A 208 -25.18 -6.68 -10.55
CA GLY A 208 -26.10 -6.68 -11.68
C GLY A 208 -25.87 -5.55 -12.69
N THR A 209 -26.96 -5.14 -13.32
CA THR A 209 -26.92 -4.16 -14.41
C THR A 209 -26.43 -2.79 -13.95
N VAL A 210 -26.84 -2.33 -12.77
CA VAL A 210 -26.50 -0.98 -12.30
C VAL A 210 -25.05 -0.91 -11.87
N GLN A 211 -24.56 -1.90 -11.14
CA GLN A 211 -23.12 -1.98 -10.84
C GLN A 211 -22.28 -2.05 -12.12
N THR A 212 -22.73 -2.82 -13.12
CA THR A 212 -22.09 -2.88 -14.44
C THR A 212 -22.03 -1.52 -15.13
N LEU A 213 -23.13 -0.73 -15.06
CA LEU A 213 -23.14 0.63 -15.58
C LEU A 213 -22.16 1.55 -14.84
N TRP A 214 -22.04 1.42 -13.52
CA TRP A 214 -21.07 2.16 -12.72
C TRP A 214 -19.64 1.84 -13.14
N VAL A 215 -19.33 0.57 -13.34
CA VAL A 215 -17.95 0.07 -13.59
C VAL A 215 -17.54 0.26 -15.04
N TYR A 216 -18.37 -0.15 -15.98
CA TYR A 216 -18.01 -0.28 -17.41
C TYR A 216 -18.79 0.66 -18.32
N GLY A 217 -19.88 1.26 -17.84
CA GLY A 217 -20.79 2.04 -18.67
C GLY A 217 -21.75 1.17 -19.48
N ALA A 218 -22.27 1.70 -20.58
CA ALA A 218 -23.32 1.08 -21.39
C ALA A 218 -22.78 0.02 -22.36
N GLU A 219 -23.44 -1.15 -22.38
CA GLU A 219 -23.18 -2.20 -23.37
C GLU A 219 -23.38 -1.67 -24.81
N GLY A 220 -22.57 -2.17 -25.72
CA GLY A 220 -22.59 -1.79 -27.13
C GLY A 220 -21.94 -0.43 -27.42
N TYR A 221 -21.67 0.38 -26.43
CA TYR A 221 -20.95 1.64 -26.56
C TYR A 221 -19.57 1.63 -25.88
N HIS A 222 -19.51 1.32 -24.58
CA HIS A 222 -18.26 1.29 -23.81
C HIS A 222 -17.63 -0.10 -23.80
N TRP A 223 -18.44 -1.14 -23.81
CA TRP A 223 -18.04 -2.53 -23.76
C TRP A 223 -18.98 -3.43 -24.58
N SER A 224 -18.56 -4.65 -24.87
CA SER A 224 -19.35 -5.65 -25.57
C SER A 224 -18.95 -7.06 -25.15
N THR A 225 -19.85 -8.03 -25.39
CA THR A 225 -19.54 -9.47 -25.34
C THR A 225 -19.68 -10.12 -26.72
N LYS A 226 -19.84 -9.33 -27.77
CA LYS A 226 -19.97 -9.83 -29.15
C LYS A 226 -18.60 -9.89 -29.81
N ALA A 227 -18.45 -10.85 -30.73
CA ALA A 227 -17.25 -10.93 -31.53
C ALA A 227 -17.05 -9.65 -32.35
N GLU A 228 -15.89 -9.01 -32.17
CA GLU A 228 -15.49 -7.84 -32.96
C GLU A 228 -13.96 -7.75 -33.06
N THR A 229 -13.49 -7.04 -34.08
CA THR A 229 -12.08 -6.68 -34.25
C THR A 229 -11.95 -5.19 -34.02
N ILE A 230 -11.08 -4.78 -33.09
CA ILE A 230 -10.84 -3.38 -32.76
C ILE A 230 -9.40 -3.04 -33.12
N VAL A 231 -9.19 -1.91 -33.80
CA VAL A 231 -7.86 -1.36 -34.08
C VAL A 231 -7.73 -0.05 -33.32
N THR A 232 -6.78 0.03 -32.40
CA THR A 232 -6.40 1.29 -31.72
C THR A 232 -5.24 1.92 -32.45
N GLY A 233 -5.21 3.27 -32.52
CA GLY A 233 -4.14 4.01 -33.18
C GLY A 233 -4.02 3.74 -34.68
N GLU A 234 -5.13 3.43 -35.35
CA GLU A 234 -5.16 3.13 -36.79
C GLU A 234 -4.46 4.22 -37.61
N GLY A 235 -3.59 3.81 -38.53
CA GLY A 235 -2.78 4.71 -39.36
C GLY A 235 -1.54 5.28 -38.69
N THR A 236 -1.18 4.82 -37.51
CA THR A 236 0.06 5.19 -36.81
C THR A 236 0.99 3.98 -36.63
N ASP A 237 2.27 4.26 -36.31
CA ASP A 237 3.27 3.21 -36.02
C ASP A 237 2.94 2.41 -34.74
N ASN A 238 2.01 2.90 -33.90
CA ASN A 238 1.58 2.28 -32.66
C ASN A 238 0.23 1.57 -32.77
N ALA A 239 -0.26 1.31 -33.98
CA ALA A 239 -1.52 0.62 -34.21
C ALA A 239 -1.50 -0.79 -33.60
N LYS A 240 -2.56 -1.12 -32.84
CA LYS A 240 -2.74 -2.44 -32.23
C LYS A 240 -4.10 -2.99 -32.63
N THR A 241 -4.14 -4.27 -33.02
CA THR A 241 -5.35 -4.99 -33.37
C THR A 241 -5.71 -5.95 -32.24
N TYR A 242 -6.97 -5.92 -31.83
CA TYR A 242 -7.56 -6.82 -30.84
C TYR A 242 -8.68 -7.61 -31.52
N GLU A 243 -8.69 -8.92 -31.35
CA GLU A 243 -9.72 -9.80 -31.88
C GLU A 243 -10.44 -10.46 -30.70
N TYR A 244 -11.75 -10.24 -30.59
CA TYR A 244 -12.60 -10.77 -29.54
C TYR A 244 -13.63 -11.75 -30.11
N LYS A 245 -13.88 -12.81 -29.33
CA LYS A 245 -14.85 -13.84 -29.70
C LYS A 245 -16.22 -13.54 -29.10
N ASP A 246 -17.27 -14.19 -29.66
CA ASP A 246 -18.60 -14.11 -29.09
C ASP A 246 -18.63 -14.67 -27.65
N GLY A 247 -19.21 -13.93 -26.72
CA GLY A 247 -19.22 -14.23 -25.29
C GLY A 247 -18.02 -13.70 -24.50
N GLU A 248 -17.00 -13.17 -25.17
CA GLU A 248 -15.81 -12.61 -24.50
C GLU A 248 -16.05 -11.14 -24.15
N PHE A 249 -16.02 -10.82 -22.84
CA PHE A 249 -16.12 -9.43 -22.37
C PHE A 249 -14.90 -8.62 -22.81
N HIS A 250 -15.13 -7.44 -23.37
CA HIS A 250 -14.07 -6.51 -23.72
C HIS A 250 -14.55 -5.06 -23.74
N LEU A 251 -13.62 -4.15 -23.47
CA LEU A 251 -13.82 -2.71 -23.60
C LEU A 251 -13.63 -2.30 -25.06
N ARG A 252 -14.51 -1.43 -25.55
CA ARG A 252 -14.54 -1.00 -26.95
C ARG A 252 -13.62 0.21 -27.19
N LEU A 253 -13.41 0.53 -28.47
CA LEU A 253 -12.65 1.71 -28.88
C LEU A 253 -13.27 2.98 -28.27
N ASN A 254 -12.45 3.83 -27.66
CA ASN A 254 -12.89 5.13 -27.17
C ASN A 254 -13.02 6.11 -28.35
N PRO A 255 -14.22 6.58 -28.71
CA PRO A 255 -14.38 7.52 -29.82
C PRO A 255 -13.69 8.88 -29.60
N SER A 256 -13.46 9.24 -28.34
CA SER A 256 -12.76 10.49 -27.96
C SER A 256 -11.24 10.34 -27.92
N ASP A 257 -10.74 9.09 -27.91
CA ASP A 257 -9.33 8.76 -27.99
C ASP A 257 -9.14 7.48 -28.83
N PRO A 258 -9.08 7.58 -30.15
CA PRO A 258 -8.94 6.42 -31.03
C PRO A 258 -7.62 5.64 -30.86
N SER A 259 -6.69 6.13 -30.08
CA SER A 259 -5.46 5.40 -29.71
C SER A 259 -5.66 4.40 -28.55
N ALA A 260 -6.83 4.40 -27.90
CA ALA A 260 -7.10 3.63 -26.70
C ALA A 260 -8.49 2.99 -26.70
N LEU A 261 -8.64 1.88 -25.97
CA LEU A 261 -9.93 1.35 -25.56
C LEU A 261 -10.51 2.21 -24.42
N TRP A 262 -11.81 2.13 -24.20
CA TRP A 262 -12.43 2.64 -22.98
C TRP A 262 -11.72 2.05 -21.75
N LYS A 263 -11.83 2.71 -20.62
CA LYS A 263 -11.30 2.25 -19.34
C LYS A 263 -12.46 2.01 -18.38
N LYS A 264 -12.24 1.17 -17.40
CA LYS A 264 -13.14 1.07 -16.25
C LYS A 264 -13.28 2.43 -15.57
N ASN A 265 -14.43 2.66 -14.99
CA ASN A 265 -14.66 3.84 -14.16
C ASN A 265 -13.75 3.76 -12.91
N ALA A 266 -13.10 4.86 -12.57
CA ALA A 266 -12.23 4.94 -11.39
C ALA A 266 -12.97 4.77 -10.05
N ILE A 267 -14.29 4.90 -10.05
CA ILE A 267 -15.15 4.70 -8.87
C ILE A 267 -15.69 3.28 -8.75
N ASP A 268 -15.12 2.30 -9.47
CA ASP A 268 -15.48 0.89 -9.30
C ASP A 268 -15.43 0.50 -7.82
N PRO A 269 -16.57 0.09 -7.20
CA PRO A 269 -16.60 -0.28 -5.80
C PRO A 269 -15.62 -1.40 -5.44
N SER A 270 -15.37 -2.34 -6.37
CA SER A 270 -14.42 -3.43 -6.16
C SER A 270 -12.99 -2.96 -5.95
N SER A 271 -12.63 -1.77 -6.44
CA SER A 271 -11.30 -1.19 -6.25
C SER A 271 -11.04 -0.75 -4.80
N MET A 272 -12.08 -0.49 -4.02
CA MET A 272 -11.96 -0.07 -2.62
C MET A 272 -11.52 -1.19 -1.68
N ILE A 273 -11.90 -2.41 -2.00
CA ILE A 273 -11.53 -3.62 -1.20
C ILE A 273 -10.33 -4.35 -1.78
N CYS A 274 -9.66 -3.76 -2.78
CA CYS A 274 -8.49 -4.34 -3.45
C CYS A 274 -8.75 -5.76 -4.02
N SER A 275 -10.00 -6.06 -4.39
CA SER A 275 -10.39 -7.30 -5.05
C SER A 275 -11.14 -7.03 -6.34
N LEU A 276 -11.19 -8.02 -7.23
CA LEU A 276 -11.92 -7.97 -8.49
C LEU A 276 -13.12 -8.91 -8.40
N GLU A 277 -14.20 -8.42 -7.83
CA GLU A 277 -15.47 -9.12 -7.76
C GLU A 277 -16.56 -8.23 -8.35
N ASN A 278 -16.89 -8.47 -9.62
CA ASN A 278 -17.98 -7.80 -10.30
C ASN A 278 -18.61 -8.73 -11.36
N GLY A 279 -19.62 -8.28 -12.08
CA GLY A 279 -20.39 -9.12 -13.01
C GLY A 279 -19.57 -9.74 -14.16
N PHE A 280 -18.37 -9.24 -14.46
CA PHE A 280 -17.54 -9.73 -15.57
C PHE A 280 -16.13 -10.12 -15.18
N GLU A 281 -15.67 -9.70 -14.02
CA GLU A 281 -14.33 -10.01 -13.55
C GLU A 281 -14.42 -10.69 -12.18
N SER A 282 -13.72 -11.77 -12.04
CA SER A 282 -13.50 -12.44 -10.76
C SER A 282 -12.05 -12.33 -10.37
N ALA A 283 -11.78 -12.46 -9.07
CA ALA A 283 -10.42 -12.53 -8.56
C ALA A 283 -9.67 -13.69 -9.21
N THR A 284 -8.44 -13.43 -9.65
CA THR A 284 -7.53 -14.47 -10.13
C THR A 284 -7.17 -15.42 -8.99
N ASP A 285 -6.63 -16.60 -9.31
CA ASP A 285 -6.12 -17.51 -8.28
C ASP A 285 -5.00 -16.86 -7.47
N LEU A 286 -4.12 -16.07 -8.13
CA LEU A 286 -3.08 -15.29 -7.46
C LEU A 286 -3.64 -14.25 -6.46
N THR A 287 -4.69 -13.52 -6.85
CA THR A 287 -5.38 -12.60 -5.93
C THR A 287 -5.96 -13.35 -4.74
N LYS A 288 -6.62 -14.51 -4.96
CA LYS A 288 -7.21 -15.32 -3.88
C LYS A 288 -6.15 -15.84 -2.92
N GLU A 289 -5.09 -16.47 -3.45
CA GLU A 289 -3.96 -16.93 -2.64
C GLU A 289 -3.30 -15.80 -1.83
N CYS A 290 -3.21 -14.60 -2.42
CA CYS A 290 -2.66 -13.45 -1.73
C CYS A 290 -3.57 -12.95 -0.59
N ASN A 291 -4.89 -13.00 -0.80
CA ASN A 291 -5.87 -12.67 0.24
C ASN A 291 -5.87 -13.70 1.37
N GLU A 292 -5.79 -14.99 1.05
CA GLU A 292 -5.65 -16.07 2.02
C GLU A 292 -4.38 -15.87 2.86
N PHE A 293 -3.23 -15.67 2.20
CA PHE A 293 -1.97 -15.39 2.88
C PHE A 293 -2.08 -14.19 3.82
N PHE A 294 -2.69 -13.08 3.37
CA PHE A 294 -2.88 -11.91 4.22
C PHE A 294 -3.80 -12.21 5.40
N SER A 295 -4.92 -12.91 5.19
CA SER A 295 -5.85 -13.29 6.26
C SER A 295 -5.20 -14.14 7.35
N GLU A 296 -4.29 -15.04 6.96
CA GLU A 296 -3.56 -15.91 7.90
C GLU A 296 -2.47 -15.18 8.70
N HIS A 297 -1.97 -14.05 8.17
CA HIS A 297 -0.80 -13.34 8.68
C HIS A 297 -1.07 -11.91 9.11
N SER A 298 -2.33 -11.51 9.25
CA SER A 298 -2.71 -10.16 9.64
C SER A 298 -3.33 -10.09 11.02
N VAL A 299 -3.20 -8.92 11.61
CA VAL A 299 -3.90 -8.50 12.84
C VAL A 299 -4.61 -7.19 12.56
N ASP A 300 -5.72 -6.95 13.26
CA ASP A 300 -6.45 -5.70 13.07
C ASP A 300 -5.60 -4.51 13.54
N ALA A 301 -5.55 -3.49 12.71
CA ALA A 301 -4.91 -2.25 13.09
C ALA A 301 -5.72 -1.54 14.17
N PRO A 302 -5.08 -0.77 15.05
CA PRO A 302 -5.79 0.10 15.96
C PRO A 302 -6.74 1.05 15.22
N HIS A 303 -7.88 1.39 15.83
CA HIS A 303 -8.78 2.38 15.26
C HIS A 303 -8.07 3.71 15.05
N SER A 304 -8.39 4.38 13.95
CA SER A 304 -7.82 5.69 13.65
C SER A 304 -8.27 6.72 14.68
N ALA A 305 -7.31 7.37 15.30
CA ALA A 305 -7.59 8.46 16.26
C ALA A 305 -8.21 9.65 15.51
N SER A 306 -9.32 10.19 16.02
CA SER A 306 -10.00 11.35 15.44
C SER A 306 -10.59 12.23 16.54
N CYS A 307 -10.18 13.50 16.57
CA CYS A 307 -10.74 14.54 17.45
C CYS A 307 -10.38 15.93 16.91
N ASP A 308 -10.96 16.96 17.48
CA ASP A 308 -10.73 18.36 17.05
C ASP A 308 -9.26 18.77 17.24
N ALA A 309 -8.65 18.36 18.34
CA ALA A 309 -7.24 18.65 18.62
C ALA A 309 -6.30 17.99 17.60
N ILE A 310 -6.60 16.77 17.10
CA ILE A 310 -5.84 16.16 15.98
C ILE A 310 -5.95 17.00 14.71
N THR A 311 -7.14 17.51 14.41
CA THR A 311 -7.35 18.41 13.24
C THR A 311 -6.51 19.66 13.36
N ASN A 312 -6.38 20.21 14.57
CA ASN A 312 -5.62 21.44 14.82
C ASN A 312 -4.11 21.23 14.84
N TYR A 313 -3.62 20.16 15.46
CA TYR A 313 -2.19 19.95 15.77
C TYR A 313 -1.51 18.83 14.98
N GLY A 314 -2.28 17.98 14.30
CA GLY A 314 -1.74 16.77 13.63
C GLY A 314 -0.61 17.07 12.65
N GLY A 315 -0.70 18.18 11.90
CA GLY A 315 0.38 18.62 11.03
C GLY A 315 1.67 18.96 11.77
N THR A 316 1.56 19.71 12.87
CA THR A 316 2.73 20.10 13.71
C THR A 316 3.38 18.86 14.35
N ILE A 317 2.57 17.90 14.82
CA ILE A 317 3.07 16.66 15.41
C ILE A 317 3.76 15.81 14.33
N THR A 318 3.20 15.72 13.13
CA THR A 318 3.83 15.03 12.01
C THR A 318 5.18 15.65 11.65
N ASP A 319 5.29 16.97 11.60
CA ASP A 319 6.56 17.66 11.37
C ASP A 319 7.58 17.37 12.46
N ALA A 320 7.15 17.33 13.73
CA ALA A 320 8.01 16.99 14.85
C ALA A 320 8.50 15.52 14.77
N LYS A 321 7.65 14.57 14.40
CA LYS A 321 8.04 13.17 14.14
C LYS A 321 9.06 13.08 13.00
N ASN A 322 8.83 13.77 11.89
CA ASN A 322 9.76 13.83 10.77
C ASN A 322 11.11 14.44 11.17
N ALA A 323 11.12 15.42 12.08
CA ALA A 323 12.37 15.97 12.62
C ALA A 323 13.16 14.93 13.44
N VAL A 324 12.49 14.06 14.22
CA VAL A 324 13.13 12.92 14.90
C VAL A 324 13.73 11.96 13.89
N ILE A 325 12.96 11.57 12.85
CA ILE A 325 13.47 10.71 11.78
C ILE A 325 14.73 11.30 11.14
N ALA A 326 14.68 12.57 10.77
CA ALA A 326 15.83 13.24 10.16
C ALA A 326 17.05 13.26 11.09
N GLU A 327 16.86 13.52 12.38
CA GLU A 327 17.95 13.56 13.35
C GLU A 327 18.52 12.18 13.64
N VAL A 328 17.66 11.20 13.91
CA VAL A 328 18.10 9.85 14.31
C VAL A 328 18.54 9.04 13.10
N VAL A 329 17.66 8.87 12.11
CA VAL A 329 17.91 7.92 11.00
C VAL A 329 18.93 8.50 10.02
N VAL A 330 18.76 9.75 9.59
CA VAL A 330 19.59 10.32 8.52
C VAL A 330 20.93 10.82 9.04
N LYS A 331 20.93 11.53 10.19
CA LYS A 331 22.15 12.12 10.74
C LYS A 331 22.88 11.21 11.72
N GLY A 332 22.30 10.07 12.10
CA GLY A 332 22.89 9.16 13.08
C GLY A 332 22.91 9.73 14.51
N GLY A 333 21.95 10.62 14.81
CA GLY A 333 21.84 11.27 16.12
C GLY A 333 21.39 10.32 17.24
N ASN A 334 21.47 10.82 18.48
CA ASN A 334 21.05 10.05 19.65
C ASN A 334 19.53 10.00 19.76
N VAL A 335 18.96 8.80 19.80
CA VAL A 335 17.50 8.57 19.80
C VAL A 335 16.82 9.16 21.02
N ASP A 336 17.40 9.01 22.22
CA ASP A 336 16.82 9.54 23.46
C ASP A 336 16.76 11.06 23.45
N ALA A 337 17.84 11.71 23.04
CA ALA A 337 17.87 13.18 22.94
C ALA A 337 16.87 13.71 21.91
N ALA A 338 16.68 13.02 20.79
CA ALA A 338 15.71 13.40 19.77
C ALA A 338 14.27 13.21 20.28
N MET A 339 13.99 12.12 20.99
CA MET A 339 12.68 11.84 21.59
C MET A 339 12.37 12.80 22.74
N ASP A 340 13.35 13.14 23.59
CA ASP A 340 13.17 14.16 24.63
C ASP A 340 12.82 15.53 24.03
N ASN A 341 13.42 15.88 22.89
CA ASN A 341 13.09 17.11 22.19
C ASN A 341 11.68 17.05 21.56
N TYR A 342 11.29 15.92 21.01
CA TYR A 342 9.93 15.68 20.51
C TYR A 342 8.91 15.92 21.63
N VAL A 343 9.05 15.22 22.75
CA VAL A 343 8.18 15.37 23.92
C VAL A 343 8.10 16.83 24.36
N LYS A 344 9.26 17.47 24.54
CA LYS A 344 9.33 18.89 24.98
C LYS A 344 8.59 19.84 24.07
N THR A 345 8.61 19.60 22.76
CA THR A 345 8.01 20.51 21.76
C THR A 345 6.55 20.22 21.46
N THR A 346 6.06 19.01 21.78
CA THR A 346 4.69 18.57 21.45
C THR A 346 3.81 18.32 22.66
N GLN A 347 4.34 18.35 23.89
CA GLN A 347 3.66 17.91 25.11
C GLN A 347 2.26 18.53 25.27
N ASP A 348 2.15 19.85 25.19
CA ASP A 348 0.85 20.53 25.40
C ASP A 348 -0.20 20.12 24.33
N MET A 349 0.23 19.91 23.09
CA MET A 349 -0.63 19.45 21.99
C MET A 349 -1.04 17.99 22.16
N VAL A 350 -0.09 17.14 22.55
CA VAL A 350 -0.34 15.71 22.82
C VAL A 350 -1.30 15.55 24.01
N ASP A 351 -1.12 16.32 25.09
CA ASP A 351 -1.99 16.30 26.26
C ASP A 351 -3.42 16.69 25.90
N GLU A 352 -3.62 17.71 25.06
CA GLU A 352 -4.93 18.12 24.58
C GLU A 352 -5.58 17.03 23.73
N ILE A 353 -4.85 16.43 22.77
CA ILE A 353 -5.33 15.32 21.95
C ILE A 353 -5.74 14.14 22.84
N LEU A 354 -4.88 13.71 23.75
CA LEU A 354 -5.17 12.56 24.63
C LEU A 354 -6.32 12.85 25.59
N SER A 355 -6.49 14.11 26.03
CA SER A 355 -7.64 14.52 26.83
C SER A 355 -8.96 14.37 26.07
N GLU A 356 -9.01 14.77 24.80
CA GLU A 356 -10.20 14.63 23.96
C GLU A 356 -10.49 13.15 23.61
N LEU A 357 -9.45 12.39 23.22
CA LEU A 357 -9.62 10.97 22.88
C LEU A 357 -10.08 10.12 24.05
N ASN A 358 -9.57 10.38 25.25
CA ASN A 358 -9.95 9.64 26.46
C ASN A 358 -11.27 10.13 27.08
N ALA A 359 -11.89 11.17 26.54
CA ALA A 359 -13.20 11.66 26.97
C ALA A 359 -14.35 11.10 26.11
N GLN A 360 -14.06 10.45 24.99
CA GLN A 360 -15.03 9.80 24.11
C GLN A 360 -15.48 8.45 24.66
#